data_71498343e6579518af75436e3412e2a1
#
_entry.id   71498343e6579518af75436e3412e2a1
#
_cell.length_a   1.000
_cell.length_b   1.000
_cell.length_c   1.000
_cell.angle_alpha   90.00
_cell.angle_beta   90.00
_cell.angle_gamma   90.00
#
_symmetry.space_group_name_H-M   'P 1'
#
loop_
_entity.id
_entity.type
_entity.pdbx_description
1 polymer ?
#
loop_
_entity_poly.entity_id
_entity_poly.type
_entity_poly.pdbx_seq_one_letter_code
_entity_poly.pdbx_strand_id
1 'polypeptide(L)'
;GTNLFIVGWGYYKLIPVEDDYSRKILGFDLKPDETGFSISDVLEIAIENARKDGHILNEMPTLYTDNGSGFASDIVAGYLAHHGIRHIFGAPYHPQGRGKIERFNRSIKEKLCLVVYTSPAELMRAIEEAIRIYNQTPHEALQNVSPNDVYAGRKEEILQKRQEKKRLTLERRKRYNLNQQNNDPDQDRSANLILAEVSKTG
;
A
#
# COMPACT_ATOMS: atom_id res chain seq x y z
N GLY A 1 13.96 -6.14 9.27
CA GLY A 1 13.89 -7.08 8.14
C GLY A 1 13.15 -8.38 8.46
N THR A 2 12.95 -9.23 7.47
CA THR A 2 12.33 -10.55 7.63
C THR A 2 13.23 -11.66 7.08
N ASN A 3 13.27 -12.81 7.80
CA ASN A 3 14.08 -13.97 7.39
C ASN A 3 13.31 -14.82 6.38
N LEU A 4 13.99 -15.16 5.28
CA LEU A 4 13.51 -16.05 4.21
C LEU A 4 14.51 -17.19 4.02
N PHE A 5 14.01 -18.42 3.86
CA PHE A 5 14.85 -19.61 3.74
C PHE A 5 15.06 -19.98 2.28
N ILE A 6 16.31 -20.37 1.94
CA ILE A 6 16.72 -20.83 0.61
C ILE A 6 17.38 -22.18 0.77
N VAL A 7 16.92 -23.18 0.04
CA VAL A 7 17.45 -24.56 0.11
C VAL A 7 18.92 -24.56 -0.32
N GLY A 8 19.78 -25.14 0.51
CA GLY A 8 21.22 -25.20 0.27
C GLY A 8 21.99 -23.91 0.61
N TRP A 9 21.32 -22.81 0.93
CA TRP A 9 21.93 -21.51 1.24
C TRP A 9 21.64 -21.03 2.66
N GLY A 10 20.55 -21.53 3.30
CA GLY A 10 20.14 -21.10 4.63
C GLY A 10 19.23 -19.87 4.63
N TYR A 11 19.28 -19.09 5.71
CA TYR A 11 18.45 -17.91 5.89
C TYR A 11 19.11 -16.66 5.34
N TYR A 12 18.32 -15.90 4.56
CA TYR A 12 18.64 -14.55 4.12
C TYR A 12 17.63 -13.55 4.69
N LYS A 13 18.03 -12.31 4.81
CA LYS A 13 17.20 -11.22 5.32
C LYS A 13 16.76 -10.31 4.19
N LEU A 14 15.45 -10.16 4.03
CA LEU A 14 14.87 -9.08 3.25
C LEU A 14 14.84 -7.82 4.13
N ILE A 15 15.51 -6.77 3.69
CA ILE A 15 15.58 -5.46 4.37
C ILE A 15 14.80 -4.46 3.51
N PRO A 16 13.54 -4.12 3.82
CA PRO A 16 12.77 -3.12 3.09
C PRO A 16 12.86 -1.75 3.73
N VAL A 17 12.76 -0.69 2.91
CA VAL A 17 12.55 0.70 3.31
C VAL A 17 11.20 1.16 2.78
N GLU A 18 10.29 1.49 3.70
CA GLU A 18 8.90 1.89 3.42
C GLU A 18 8.73 3.39 3.67
N ASP A 19 8.06 4.09 2.74
CA ASP A 19 7.56 5.43 2.98
C ASP A 19 6.36 5.39 3.92
N ASP A 20 6.46 6.07 5.06
CA ASP A 20 5.45 5.97 6.12
C ASP A 20 4.09 6.52 5.69
N TYR A 21 4.03 7.52 4.82
CA TYR A 21 2.77 8.11 4.36
C TYR A 21 2.07 7.25 3.31
N SER A 22 2.78 6.90 2.24
CA SER A 22 2.22 6.17 1.09
C SER A 22 2.25 4.66 1.25
N ARG A 23 3.05 4.13 2.17
CA ARG A 23 3.37 2.71 2.33
C ARG A 23 4.10 2.09 1.15
N LYS A 24 4.64 2.93 0.25
CA LYS A 24 5.44 2.45 -0.87
C LYS A 24 6.77 1.92 -0.36
N ILE A 25 7.14 0.74 -0.83
CA ILE A 25 8.50 0.23 -0.64
C ILE A 25 9.39 0.95 -1.64
N LEU A 26 10.27 1.79 -1.13
CA LEU A 26 11.19 2.63 -1.90
C LEU A 26 12.49 1.91 -2.25
N GLY A 27 12.99 1.12 -1.30
CA GLY A 27 14.19 0.34 -1.46
C GLY A 27 14.08 -0.99 -0.73
N PHE A 28 14.78 -1.99 -1.21
CA PHE A 28 14.91 -3.29 -0.57
C PHE A 28 16.11 -4.03 -1.12
N ASP A 29 16.62 -4.95 -0.34
CA ASP A 29 17.62 -5.92 -0.79
C ASP A 29 17.51 -7.21 0.02
N LEU A 30 18.06 -8.29 -0.53
CA LEU A 30 18.16 -9.60 0.08
C LEU A 30 19.61 -9.85 0.49
N LYS A 31 19.89 -9.78 1.79
CA LYS A 31 21.24 -9.88 2.35
C LYS A 31 21.40 -11.14 3.21
N PRO A 32 22.60 -11.69 3.32
CA PRO A 32 22.87 -12.80 4.25
C PRO A 32 22.76 -12.37 5.72
N ASP A 33 22.89 -11.08 5.99
CA ASP A 33 22.90 -10.49 7.34
C ASP A 33 22.16 -9.14 7.37
N GLU A 34 22.09 -8.53 8.56
CA GLU A 34 21.52 -7.20 8.79
C GLU A 34 22.57 -6.31 9.47
N THR A 35 23.76 -6.27 8.89
CA THR A 35 24.86 -5.41 9.33
C THR A 35 24.62 -3.95 8.95
N GLY A 36 25.39 -3.03 9.54
CA GLY A 36 25.32 -1.62 9.17
C GLY A 36 25.63 -1.36 7.70
N PHE A 37 26.52 -2.14 7.07
CA PHE A 37 26.79 -2.06 5.62
C PHE A 37 25.57 -2.46 4.80
N SER A 38 24.98 -3.62 5.11
CA SER A 38 23.78 -4.11 4.41
C SER A 38 22.62 -3.11 4.50
N ILE A 39 22.46 -2.45 5.65
CA ILE A 39 21.43 -1.41 5.86
C ILE A 39 21.74 -0.16 5.04
N SER A 40 23.00 0.32 5.04
CA SER A 40 23.40 1.52 4.29
C SER A 40 23.20 1.34 2.79
N ASP A 41 23.51 0.15 2.24
CA ASP A 41 23.25 -0.18 0.83
C ASP A 41 21.77 -0.03 0.48
N VAL A 42 20.89 -0.54 1.34
CA VAL A 42 19.43 -0.46 1.10
C VAL A 42 18.90 0.96 1.22
N LEU A 43 19.45 1.75 2.14
CA LEU A 43 19.10 3.17 2.26
C LEU A 43 19.50 3.95 1.01
N GLU A 44 20.67 3.68 0.44
CA GLU A 44 21.11 4.29 -0.83
C GLU A 44 20.15 3.95 -1.97
N ILE A 45 19.76 2.68 -2.12
CA ILE A 45 18.77 2.24 -3.11
C ILE A 45 17.45 3.02 -2.93
N ALA A 46 16.98 3.20 -1.70
CA ALA A 46 15.73 3.91 -1.42
C ALA A 46 15.82 5.41 -1.79
N ILE A 47 16.95 6.06 -1.49
CA ILE A 47 17.20 7.47 -1.82
C ILE A 47 17.29 7.65 -3.35
N GLU A 48 18.03 6.78 -4.03
CA GLU A 48 18.12 6.83 -5.50
C GLU A 48 16.76 6.64 -6.17
N ASN A 49 15.95 5.69 -5.69
CA ASN A 49 14.62 5.47 -6.24
C ASN A 49 13.69 6.67 -5.99
N ALA A 50 13.76 7.29 -4.80
CA ALA A 50 13.01 8.50 -4.52
C ALA A 50 13.40 9.65 -5.48
N ARG A 51 14.68 9.81 -5.77
CA ARG A 51 15.17 10.80 -6.75
C ARG A 51 14.70 10.49 -8.19
N LYS A 52 14.76 9.22 -8.61
CA LYS A 52 14.27 8.76 -9.93
C LYS A 52 12.77 8.98 -10.11
N ASP A 53 11.99 8.85 -9.03
CA ASP A 53 10.55 9.11 -9.04
C ASP A 53 10.20 10.62 -9.05
N GLY A 54 11.20 11.50 -9.13
CA GLY A 54 11.01 12.95 -9.23
C GLY A 54 10.84 13.65 -7.88
N HIS A 55 11.02 12.95 -6.76
CA HIS A 55 11.06 13.58 -5.45
C HIS A 55 12.42 14.29 -5.28
N ILE A 56 12.38 15.64 -5.32
CA ILE A 56 13.56 16.47 -5.02
C ILE A 56 13.67 16.49 -3.50
N LEU A 57 14.69 15.82 -2.99
CA LEU A 57 14.99 15.78 -1.57
C LEU A 57 15.73 17.08 -1.16
N ASN A 58 14.99 18.19 -1.10
CA ASN A 58 15.52 19.45 -0.56
C ASN A 58 15.79 19.35 0.94
N GLU A 59 14.93 18.59 1.64
CA GLU A 59 15.13 18.18 3.02
C GLU A 59 15.12 16.65 3.08
N MET A 60 16.16 16.09 3.66
CA MET A 60 16.25 14.64 3.79
C MET A 60 15.17 14.13 4.76
N PRO A 61 14.54 12.99 4.45
CA PRO A 61 13.52 12.41 5.33
C PRO A 61 14.11 11.99 6.67
N THR A 62 13.25 11.78 7.66
CA THR A 62 13.65 11.16 8.92
C THR A 62 13.55 9.64 8.79
N LEU A 63 14.61 8.93 9.13
CA LEU A 63 14.62 7.48 9.25
C LEU A 63 14.06 7.07 10.61
N TYR A 64 13.05 6.20 10.60
CA TYR A 64 12.49 5.58 11.81
C TYR A 64 12.79 4.09 11.80
N THR A 65 13.43 3.57 12.85
CA THR A 65 13.81 2.15 12.96
C THR A 65 13.52 1.59 14.35
N ASP A 66 13.68 0.29 14.48
CA ASP A 66 13.83 -0.32 15.81
C ASP A 66 15.27 -0.16 16.35
N ASN A 67 15.49 -0.68 17.56
CA ASN A 67 16.80 -0.66 18.23
C ASN A 67 17.67 -1.86 17.82
N GLY A 68 17.48 -2.43 16.63
CA GLY A 68 18.31 -3.51 16.12
C GLY A 68 19.79 -3.10 16.07
N SER A 69 20.70 -4.03 16.39
CA SER A 69 22.14 -3.76 16.48
C SER A 69 22.71 -3.22 15.15
N GLY A 70 22.17 -3.64 14.01
CA GLY A 70 22.59 -3.13 12.71
C GLY A 70 22.27 -1.63 12.55
N PHE A 71 21.09 -1.20 12.96
CA PHE A 71 20.67 0.22 12.92
C PHE A 71 21.41 1.08 13.95
N ALA A 72 21.80 0.51 15.08
CA ALA A 72 22.54 1.20 16.13
C ALA A 72 24.07 1.23 15.88
N SER A 73 24.53 0.76 14.72
CA SER A 73 25.95 0.71 14.38
C SER A 73 26.51 2.09 13.99
N ASP A 74 27.80 2.32 14.27
CA ASP A 74 28.52 3.52 13.86
C ASP A 74 28.52 3.72 12.33
N ILE A 75 28.45 2.63 11.57
CA ILE A 75 28.39 2.64 10.11
C ILE A 75 27.11 3.34 9.65
N VAL A 76 25.95 2.93 10.18
CA VAL A 76 24.66 3.56 9.85
C VAL A 76 24.63 5.01 10.36
N ALA A 77 25.13 5.26 11.58
CA ALA A 77 25.19 6.61 12.13
C ALA A 77 26.03 7.53 11.24
N GLY A 78 27.21 7.08 10.78
CA GLY A 78 28.08 7.83 9.86
C GLY A 78 27.42 8.07 8.50
N TYR A 79 26.75 7.05 7.93
CA TYR A 79 26.02 7.15 6.69
C TYR A 79 24.90 8.22 6.79
N LEU A 80 24.08 8.14 7.83
CA LEU A 80 22.96 9.07 8.04
C LEU A 80 23.45 10.51 8.25
N ALA A 81 24.53 10.68 9.03
CA ALA A 81 25.14 12.00 9.24
C ALA A 81 25.69 12.59 7.93
N HIS A 82 26.34 11.78 7.09
CA HIS A 82 26.85 12.21 5.78
C HIS A 82 25.72 12.71 4.85
N HIS A 83 24.58 12.03 4.88
CA HIS A 83 23.41 12.40 4.06
C HIS A 83 22.46 13.41 4.72
N GLY A 84 22.73 13.86 5.94
CA GLY A 84 21.86 14.77 6.69
C GLY A 84 20.51 14.16 7.07
N ILE A 85 20.44 12.83 7.21
CA ILE A 85 19.22 12.10 7.56
C ILE A 85 19.10 12.03 9.08
N ARG A 86 18.00 12.53 9.63
CA ARG A 86 17.71 12.38 11.05
C ARG A 86 17.28 10.95 11.36
N HIS A 87 17.85 10.35 12.39
CA HIS A 87 17.48 9.02 12.86
C HIS A 87 16.63 9.09 14.13
N ILE A 88 15.52 8.36 14.16
CA ILE A 88 14.68 8.19 15.34
C ILE A 88 14.53 6.70 15.59
N PHE A 89 14.97 6.28 16.75
CA PHE A 89 14.73 4.92 17.25
C PHE A 89 13.34 4.83 17.88
N GLY A 90 12.61 3.79 17.52
CA GLY A 90 11.31 3.49 18.13
C GLY A 90 11.47 3.22 19.62
N ALA A 91 10.63 3.86 20.43
CA ALA A 91 10.62 3.62 21.87
C ALA A 91 10.33 2.14 22.17
N PRO A 92 11.01 1.53 23.14
CA PRO A 92 10.66 0.20 23.61
C PRO A 92 9.17 0.15 24.00
N TYR A 93 8.48 -0.91 23.62
CA TYR A 93 7.06 -1.15 23.92
C TYR A 93 6.04 -0.18 23.25
N HIS A 94 6.44 0.64 22.26
CA HIS A 94 5.53 1.45 21.45
C HIS A 94 5.39 0.88 20.02
N PRO A 95 4.45 -0.06 19.77
CA PRO A 95 4.33 -0.77 18.48
C PRO A 95 3.71 0.10 17.36
N GLN A 96 3.12 1.25 17.67
CA GLN A 96 2.34 2.04 16.71
C GLN A 96 3.14 2.52 15.49
N GLY A 97 4.43 2.86 15.66
CA GLY A 97 5.28 3.32 14.55
C GLY A 97 5.79 2.20 13.63
N ARG A 98 5.75 0.92 14.07
CA ARG A 98 6.29 -0.23 13.31
C ARG A 98 5.22 -1.09 12.64
N GLY A 99 3.97 -0.92 13.00
CA GLY A 99 2.88 -1.77 12.54
C GLY A 99 2.67 -1.80 11.02
N LYS A 100 3.17 -0.77 10.30
CA LYS A 100 3.07 -0.69 8.84
C LYS A 100 4.06 -1.65 8.19
N ILE A 101 5.34 -1.49 8.49
CA ILE A 101 6.42 -2.34 7.94
C ILE A 101 6.30 -3.79 8.44
N GLU A 102 5.83 -4.02 9.67
CA GLU A 102 5.55 -5.36 10.19
C GLU A 102 4.45 -6.07 9.39
N ARG A 103 3.38 -5.33 9.04
CA ARG A 103 2.30 -5.84 8.19
C ARG A 103 2.80 -6.16 6.78
N PHE A 104 3.60 -5.28 6.19
CA PHE A 104 4.27 -5.55 4.92
C PHE A 104 5.10 -6.84 5.00
N ASN A 105 6.00 -6.93 5.98
CA ASN A 105 6.88 -8.09 6.18
C ASN A 105 6.08 -9.40 6.34
N ARG A 106 4.97 -9.37 7.05
CA ARG A 106 4.06 -10.53 7.17
C ARG A 106 3.47 -10.90 5.82
N SER A 107 2.87 -9.94 5.13
CA SER A 107 2.20 -10.18 3.85
C SER A 107 3.14 -10.69 2.76
N ILE A 108 4.38 -10.17 2.69
CA ILE A 108 5.37 -10.61 1.72
C ILE A 108 5.86 -12.02 2.06
N LYS A 109 6.11 -12.28 3.34
CA LYS A 109 6.54 -13.60 3.81
C LYS A 109 5.51 -14.68 3.52
N GLU A 110 4.23 -14.43 3.80
CA GLU A 110 3.13 -15.37 3.50
C GLU A 110 3.08 -15.75 2.02
N LYS A 111 3.33 -14.80 1.12
CA LYS A 111 3.37 -15.06 -0.34
C LYS A 111 4.61 -15.85 -0.75
N LEU A 112 5.78 -15.45 -0.27
CA LEU A 112 7.05 -16.05 -0.67
C LEU A 112 7.25 -17.46 -0.10
N CYS A 113 6.76 -17.74 1.10
CA CYS A 113 6.89 -19.06 1.73
C CYS A 113 6.04 -20.16 1.06
N LEU A 114 5.20 -19.83 0.08
CA LEU A 114 4.44 -20.82 -0.71
C LEU A 114 5.29 -21.51 -1.78
N VAL A 115 6.49 -21.00 -2.05
CA VAL A 115 7.41 -21.51 -3.07
C VAL A 115 8.73 -21.89 -2.43
N VAL A 116 9.36 -22.93 -2.95
CA VAL A 116 10.71 -23.36 -2.55
C VAL A 116 11.72 -22.71 -3.50
N TYR A 117 12.68 -21.98 -2.94
CA TYR A 117 13.75 -21.30 -3.68
C TYR A 117 15.05 -22.07 -3.52
N THR A 118 15.83 -22.18 -4.60
CA THR A 118 17.10 -22.92 -4.67
C THR A 118 18.31 -21.99 -4.83
N SER A 119 18.09 -20.70 -5.04
CA SER A 119 19.16 -19.71 -5.11
C SER A 119 18.71 -18.34 -4.63
N PRO A 120 19.64 -17.49 -4.13
CA PRO A 120 19.35 -16.10 -3.78
C PRO A 120 18.79 -15.28 -4.96
N ALA A 121 19.29 -15.53 -6.16
CA ALA A 121 18.83 -14.83 -7.37
C ALA A 121 17.39 -15.18 -7.75
N GLU A 122 16.97 -16.42 -7.51
CA GLU A 122 15.57 -16.83 -7.72
C GLU A 122 14.64 -16.16 -6.72
N LEU A 123 15.00 -16.20 -5.43
CA LEU A 123 14.23 -15.52 -4.39
C LEU A 123 14.17 -14.02 -4.62
N MET A 124 15.28 -13.38 -5.01
CA MET A 124 15.32 -11.95 -5.29
C MET A 124 14.33 -11.54 -6.40
N ARG A 125 14.28 -12.27 -7.50
CA ARG A 125 13.28 -12.03 -8.57
C ARG A 125 11.85 -12.16 -8.08
N ALA A 126 11.57 -13.14 -7.21
CA ALA A 126 10.25 -13.30 -6.62
C ALA A 126 9.89 -12.14 -5.68
N ILE A 127 10.87 -11.61 -4.92
CA ILE A 127 10.71 -10.44 -4.06
C ILE A 127 10.41 -9.19 -4.91
N GLU A 128 11.20 -8.95 -5.97
CA GLU A 128 11.01 -7.82 -6.89
C GLU A 128 9.58 -7.80 -7.43
N GLU A 129 9.10 -8.94 -7.93
CA GLU A 129 7.73 -9.04 -8.46
C GLU A 129 6.67 -8.86 -7.37
N ALA A 130 6.86 -9.46 -6.20
CA ALA A 130 5.93 -9.32 -5.09
C ALA A 130 5.83 -7.86 -4.58
N ILE A 131 6.95 -7.14 -4.51
CA ILE A 131 6.99 -5.71 -4.12
C ILE A 131 6.38 -4.85 -5.23
N ARG A 132 6.66 -5.14 -6.50
CA ARG A 132 6.04 -4.45 -7.62
C ARG A 132 4.51 -4.54 -7.54
N ILE A 133 3.97 -5.74 -7.33
CA ILE A 133 2.53 -5.98 -7.14
C ILE A 133 2.03 -5.24 -5.90
N TYR A 134 2.73 -5.32 -4.77
CA TYR A 134 2.36 -4.62 -3.53
C TYR A 134 2.22 -3.11 -3.76
N ASN A 135 3.21 -2.47 -4.38
CA ASN A 135 3.22 -1.04 -4.65
C ASN A 135 2.11 -0.60 -5.62
N GLN A 136 1.58 -1.50 -6.46
CA GLN A 136 0.51 -1.23 -7.43
C GLN A 136 -0.89 -1.63 -6.92
N THR A 137 -0.97 -2.47 -5.90
CA THR A 137 -2.25 -2.95 -5.37
C THR A 137 -2.90 -1.89 -4.47
N PRO A 138 -4.20 -1.58 -4.66
CA PRO A 138 -4.94 -0.72 -3.74
C PRO A 138 -4.99 -1.29 -2.33
N HIS A 139 -4.70 -0.48 -1.32
CA HIS A 139 -4.75 -0.85 0.09
C HIS A 139 -5.92 -0.17 0.80
N GLU A 140 -6.66 -0.91 1.62
CA GLU A 140 -7.80 -0.40 2.40
C GLU A 140 -7.38 0.79 3.29
N ALA A 141 -6.25 0.66 3.97
CA ALA A 141 -5.70 1.72 4.82
C ALA A 141 -5.33 3.02 4.06
N LEU A 142 -5.24 2.96 2.73
CA LEU A 142 -5.04 4.10 1.82
C LEU A 142 -6.34 4.47 1.09
N GLN A 143 -7.50 4.08 1.62
CA GLN A 143 -8.82 4.28 0.99
C GLN A 143 -8.91 3.57 -0.39
N ASN A 144 -8.33 2.39 -0.48
CA ASN A 144 -8.22 1.60 -1.71
C ASN A 144 -7.48 2.32 -2.85
N VAL A 145 -6.52 3.18 -2.53
CA VAL A 145 -5.55 3.74 -3.48
C VAL A 145 -4.25 2.96 -3.37
N SER A 146 -3.51 2.83 -4.47
CA SER A 146 -2.23 2.11 -4.47
C SER A 146 -1.12 2.93 -3.80
N PRO A 147 -0.12 2.31 -3.18
CA PRO A 147 1.06 3.00 -2.66
C PRO A 147 1.73 3.90 -3.69
N ASN A 148 1.88 3.44 -4.93
CA ASN A 148 2.45 4.23 -6.02
C ASN A 148 1.64 5.50 -6.32
N ASP A 149 0.31 5.43 -6.31
CA ASP A 149 -0.53 6.59 -6.57
C ASP A 149 -0.50 7.59 -5.42
N VAL A 150 -0.49 7.09 -4.17
CA VAL A 150 -0.36 7.95 -2.99
C VAL A 150 0.98 8.66 -2.97
N TYR A 151 2.07 7.92 -3.23
CA TYR A 151 3.43 8.46 -3.29
C TYR A 151 3.59 9.53 -4.40
N ALA A 152 2.95 9.33 -5.53
CA ALA A 152 2.92 10.28 -6.64
C ALA A 152 1.94 11.46 -6.44
N GLY A 153 1.32 11.61 -5.25
CA GLY A 153 0.41 12.71 -4.95
C GLY A 153 -0.96 12.64 -5.65
N ARG A 154 -1.32 11.51 -6.25
CA ARG A 154 -2.56 11.36 -7.03
C ARG A 154 -3.77 10.91 -6.21
N LYS A 155 -3.61 10.73 -4.89
CA LYS A 155 -4.65 10.16 -4.03
C LYS A 155 -5.96 10.96 -4.10
N GLU A 156 -5.89 12.26 -3.89
CA GLU A 156 -7.06 13.13 -3.85
C GLU A 156 -7.81 13.16 -5.18
N GLU A 157 -7.08 13.24 -6.29
CA GLU A 157 -7.65 13.18 -7.65
C GLU A 157 -8.42 11.87 -7.89
N ILE A 158 -7.82 10.73 -7.50
CA ILE A 158 -8.44 9.41 -7.63
C ILE A 158 -9.73 9.33 -6.80
N LEU A 159 -9.70 9.84 -5.57
CA LEU A 159 -10.86 9.82 -4.68
C LEU A 159 -11.99 10.72 -5.21
N GLN A 160 -11.67 11.91 -5.72
CA GLN A 160 -12.64 12.80 -6.35
C GLN A 160 -13.29 12.15 -7.58
N LYS A 161 -12.49 11.56 -8.48
CA LYS A 161 -13.01 10.83 -9.65
C LYS A 161 -13.96 9.69 -9.26
N ARG A 162 -13.64 8.97 -8.18
CA ARG A 162 -14.50 7.89 -7.67
C ARG A 162 -15.82 8.41 -7.09
N GLN A 163 -15.78 9.51 -6.35
CA GLN A 163 -16.97 10.15 -5.81
C GLN A 163 -17.90 10.63 -6.94
N GLU A 164 -17.34 11.29 -7.94
CA GLU A 164 -18.12 11.76 -9.11
C GLU A 164 -18.74 10.60 -9.87
N LYS A 165 -17.98 9.54 -10.16
CA LYS A 165 -18.50 8.33 -10.81
C LYS A 165 -19.62 7.68 -9.98
N LYS A 166 -19.49 7.65 -8.66
CA LYS A 166 -20.54 7.14 -7.76
C LYS A 166 -21.79 7.99 -7.83
N ARG A 167 -21.66 9.32 -7.78
CA ARG A 167 -22.78 10.28 -7.90
C ARG A 167 -23.56 10.07 -9.20
N LEU A 168 -22.86 10.09 -10.34
CA LEU A 168 -23.45 9.87 -11.66
C LEU A 168 -24.14 8.50 -11.79
N THR A 169 -23.55 7.46 -11.22
CA THR A 169 -24.12 6.11 -11.22
C THR A 169 -25.40 6.05 -10.40
N LEU A 170 -25.44 6.69 -9.23
CA LEU A 170 -26.64 6.75 -8.38
C LEU A 170 -27.76 7.54 -9.05
N GLU A 171 -27.45 8.68 -9.69
CA GLU A 171 -28.42 9.48 -10.44
C GLU A 171 -29.03 8.70 -11.61
N ARG A 172 -28.16 7.97 -12.37
CA ARG A 172 -28.64 7.12 -13.47
C ARG A 172 -29.56 6.00 -12.98
N ARG A 173 -29.21 5.35 -11.87
CA ARG A 173 -30.06 4.30 -11.26
C ARG A 173 -31.39 4.88 -10.77
N LYS A 174 -31.35 6.05 -10.10
CA LYS A 174 -32.57 6.72 -9.65
C LYS A 174 -33.48 7.04 -10.82
N ARG A 175 -32.98 7.62 -11.93
CA ARG A 175 -33.73 7.92 -13.13
C ARG A 175 -34.31 6.66 -13.75
N TYR A 176 -33.56 5.59 -13.86
CA TYR A 176 -34.01 4.31 -14.37
C TYR A 176 -35.18 3.76 -13.56
N ASN A 177 -35.06 3.73 -12.23
CA ASN A 177 -36.11 3.21 -11.34
C ASN A 177 -37.41 4.06 -11.43
N LEU A 178 -37.30 5.38 -11.50
CA LEU A 178 -38.47 6.26 -11.69
C LEU A 178 -39.17 6.00 -13.02
N ASN A 179 -38.44 5.80 -14.12
CA ASN A 179 -39.01 5.46 -15.40
C ASN A 179 -39.71 4.09 -15.41
N GLN A 180 -39.17 3.10 -14.65
CA GLN A 180 -39.82 1.79 -14.51
C GLN A 180 -41.13 1.90 -13.72
N GLN A 181 -41.18 2.69 -12.65
CA GLN A 181 -42.40 2.92 -11.88
C GLN A 181 -43.51 3.62 -12.72
N ASN A 182 -43.12 4.57 -13.58
CA ASN A 182 -44.06 5.26 -14.44
C ASN A 182 -44.54 4.38 -15.61
N ASN A 183 -43.87 3.29 -15.93
CA ASN A 183 -44.23 2.36 -17.02
C ASN A 183 -44.84 1.06 -16.50
N ASP A 184 -45.18 0.96 -15.22
CA ASP A 184 -45.82 -0.21 -14.64
C ASP A 184 -47.31 -0.21 -14.97
N PRO A 185 -47.80 -1.12 -15.83
CA PRO A 185 -49.23 -1.15 -16.28
C PRO A 185 -50.21 -1.52 -15.15
N ASP A 186 -49.72 -2.02 -14.01
CA ASP A 186 -50.59 -2.34 -12.87
C ASP A 186 -50.97 -1.11 -12.03
N GLN A 187 -50.24 0.00 -12.11
CA GLN A 187 -50.69 1.28 -11.50
C GLN A 187 -51.90 1.88 -12.19
N ASP A 188 -51.98 1.74 -13.51
CA ASP A 188 -53.14 2.20 -14.31
C ASP A 188 -54.39 1.33 -14.02
N ARG A 189 -54.23 0.06 -13.72
CA ARG A 189 -55.33 -0.84 -13.32
C ARG A 189 -55.88 -0.49 -11.94
N SER A 190 -55.02 -0.14 -10.99
CA SER A 190 -55.48 0.23 -9.64
C SER A 190 -56.22 1.57 -9.63
N ALA A 191 -55.78 2.56 -10.40
CA ALA A 191 -56.44 3.85 -10.56
C ALA A 191 -57.83 3.70 -11.24
N ASN A 192 -57.92 2.85 -12.28
CA ASN A 192 -59.15 2.57 -12.99
C ASN A 192 -60.15 1.73 -12.15
N LEU A 193 -59.70 0.86 -11.26
CA LEU A 193 -60.57 0.14 -10.32
C LEU A 193 -61.19 1.06 -9.28
N ILE A 194 -60.43 2.02 -8.73
CA ILE A 194 -60.94 3.01 -7.77
C ILE A 194 -61.98 3.95 -8.42
N LEU A 195 -61.73 4.40 -9.66
CA LEU A 195 -62.68 5.22 -10.40
C LEU A 195 -63.98 4.46 -10.77
N ALA A 196 -63.90 3.16 -11.05
CA ALA A 196 -65.05 2.31 -11.32
C ALA A 196 -65.89 2.00 -10.08
N GLU A 197 -65.31 1.97 -8.88
CA GLU A 197 -66.05 1.80 -7.62
C GLU A 197 -66.74 3.10 -7.18
N VAL A 198 -66.13 4.26 -7.39
CA VAL A 198 -66.73 5.56 -7.07
C VAL A 198 -67.94 5.89 -7.98
N SER A 199 -67.96 5.42 -9.23
CA SER A 199 -69.07 5.61 -10.16
C SER A 199 -70.27 4.69 -9.92
N LYS A 200 -70.19 3.70 -9.06
CA LYS A 200 -71.27 2.76 -8.69
C LYS A 200 -72.03 3.16 -7.41
N THR A 201 -71.57 4.20 -6.72
CA THR A 201 -72.14 4.67 -5.44
C THR A 201 -72.77 6.07 -5.51
N GLY A 202 -73.03 6.59 -6.71
CA GLY A 202 -73.72 7.88 -6.98
C GLY A 202 -75.09 7.72 -7.59
#